data_b3ad0d4b8539fac084aa2c154bdbf6cb
#
_entry.id   b3ad0d4b8539fac084aa2c154bdbf6cb
#
_cell.length_a   1.000
_cell.length_b   1.000
_cell.length_c   1.000
_cell.angle_alpha   90.00
_cell.angle_beta   90.00
_cell.angle_gamma   90.00
#
_symmetry.space_group_name_H-M   'P 1'
#
loop_
_entity.id
_entity.type
_entity.pdbx_description
1 polymer ?
#
loop_
_entity_poly.entity_id
_entity_poly.type
_entity_poly.pdbx_seq_one_letter_code
_entity_poly.pdbx_strand_id
1 'polypeptide(L)'
;KKTYFNKNSLKIISVGRLVDQKDHMTLLKAINEVKKKIRISLLIIGEGNNKKIINEFISNNNLEKSVKLKDYTKNPFPYIKQADVFILTSKFEGLPNVLLEAIALKKFVISTDCPTGPNEILDGGKGGLLFKVGNFLDLGKKIQFFKNNYKLCKKKNYYAQKQLFKYDSSNNLNKYYKNIVEF
;
A
#
# COMPACT_ATOMS: atom_id res chain seq x y z
N LYS A 1 12.28 -16.99 -12.04
CA LYS A 1 11.46 -16.48 -10.90
C LYS A 1 10.02 -16.30 -11.38
N LYS A 2 9.06 -16.92 -10.69
CA LYS A 2 7.63 -16.79 -11.01
C LYS A 2 7.20 -15.31 -10.87
N THR A 3 6.72 -14.70 -11.94
CA THR A 3 6.19 -13.34 -11.90
C THR A 3 4.68 -13.37 -11.68
N TYR A 4 4.19 -12.51 -10.80
CA TYR A 4 2.77 -12.37 -10.49
C TYR A 4 2.13 -11.19 -11.23
N PHE A 5 2.95 -10.42 -11.91
CA PHE A 5 2.53 -9.20 -12.60
C PHE A 5 2.66 -9.35 -14.11
N ASN A 6 1.78 -8.70 -14.83
CA ASN A 6 1.80 -8.64 -16.29
C ASN A 6 2.98 -7.77 -16.77
N LYS A 7 3.60 -8.18 -17.89
CA LYS A 7 4.63 -7.35 -18.55
C LYS A 7 4.02 -6.02 -19.02
N ASN A 8 4.83 -4.96 -19.01
CA ASN A 8 4.45 -3.62 -19.51
C ASN A 8 3.21 -3.03 -18.82
N SER A 9 2.99 -3.36 -17.54
CA SER A 9 1.93 -2.79 -16.72
C SER A 9 2.50 -2.10 -15.49
N LEU A 10 1.76 -1.15 -14.93
CA LEU A 10 2.01 -0.62 -13.59
C LEU A 10 1.69 -1.71 -12.56
N LYS A 11 2.71 -2.14 -11.81
CA LYS A 11 2.62 -3.25 -10.85
C LYS A 11 2.25 -2.71 -9.49
N ILE A 12 1.04 -3.01 -9.06
CA ILE A 12 0.48 -2.57 -7.78
C ILE A 12 0.36 -3.77 -6.84
N ILE A 13 0.68 -3.59 -5.57
CA ILE A 13 0.47 -4.60 -4.55
C ILE A 13 -0.25 -4.02 -3.33
N SER A 14 -1.14 -4.82 -2.74
CA SER A 14 -1.73 -4.60 -1.42
C SER A 14 -1.63 -5.89 -0.60
N VAL A 15 -1.26 -5.78 0.67
CA VAL A 15 -1.10 -6.93 1.56
C VAL A 15 -1.83 -6.64 2.86
N GLY A 16 -2.75 -7.52 3.25
CA GLY A 16 -3.51 -7.35 4.48
C GLY A 16 -4.71 -8.30 4.55
N ARG A 17 -5.31 -8.41 5.74
CA ARG A 17 -6.53 -9.21 5.94
C ARG A 17 -7.65 -8.71 5.01
N LEU A 18 -8.43 -9.62 4.44
CA LEU A 18 -9.56 -9.28 3.59
C LEU A 18 -10.81 -9.03 4.46
N VAL A 19 -10.81 -7.88 5.15
CA VAL A 19 -11.86 -7.44 6.06
C VAL A 19 -12.23 -5.98 5.79
N ASP A 20 -13.36 -5.52 6.32
CA ASP A 20 -13.90 -4.17 6.09
C ASP A 20 -12.93 -3.05 6.50
N GLN A 21 -12.15 -3.29 7.55
CA GLN A 21 -11.11 -2.35 8.00
C GLN A 21 -10.12 -2.03 6.88
N LYS A 22 -9.69 -3.01 6.10
CA LYS A 22 -8.66 -2.87 5.05
C LYS A 22 -9.20 -2.32 3.74
N ASP A 23 -10.50 -2.29 3.56
CA ASP A 23 -11.25 -1.66 2.46
C ASP A 23 -10.68 -1.90 1.06
N HIS A 24 -10.40 -3.16 0.73
CA HIS A 24 -9.95 -3.54 -0.61
C HIS A 24 -10.96 -3.18 -1.71
N MET A 25 -12.23 -2.93 -1.34
CA MET A 25 -13.24 -2.49 -2.29
C MET A 25 -12.96 -1.10 -2.84
N THR A 26 -12.47 -0.17 -2.01
CA THR A 26 -12.00 1.15 -2.47
C THR A 26 -10.83 0.99 -3.47
N LEU A 27 -9.89 0.07 -3.20
CA LEU A 27 -8.80 -0.23 -4.14
C LEU A 27 -9.33 -0.76 -5.47
N LEU A 28 -10.22 -1.77 -5.45
CA LEU A 28 -10.78 -2.38 -6.66
C LEU A 28 -11.57 -1.38 -7.50
N LYS A 29 -12.39 -0.52 -6.89
CA LYS A 29 -13.11 0.55 -7.57
C LYS A 29 -12.14 1.53 -8.26
N ALA A 30 -11.06 1.92 -7.57
CA ALA A 30 -10.03 2.79 -8.16
C ALA A 30 -9.35 2.12 -9.36
N ILE A 31 -8.99 0.84 -9.25
CA ILE A 31 -8.39 0.07 -10.35
C ILE A 31 -9.34 -0.03 -11.54
N ASN A 32 -10.64 -0.26 -11.30
CA ASN A 32 -11.64 -0.34 -12.38
C ASN A 32 -11.74 0.96 -13.18
N GLU A 33 -11.63 2.12 -12.52
CA GLU A 33 -11.60 3.42 -13.19
C GLU A 33 -10.29 3.65 -13.95
N VAL A 34 -9.16 3.37 -13.30
CA VAL A 34 -7.83 3.71 -13.87
C VAL A 34 -7.42 2.76 -14.99
N LYS A 35 -7.90 1.49 -15.01
CA LYS A 35 -7.58 0.51 -16.08
C LYS A 35 -7.96 0.99 -17.48
N LYS A 36 -8.92 1.90 -17.56
CA LYS A 36 -9.35 2.51 -18.83
C LYS A 36 -8.26 3.38 -19.48
N LYS A 37 -7.31 3.88 -18.68
CA LYS A 37 -6.25 4.83 -19.09
C LYS A 37 -4.83 4.29 -18.92
N ILE A 38 -4.63 3.36 -17.98
CA ILE A 38 -3.32 2.84 -17.60
C ILE A 38 -3.38 1.31 -17.56
N ARG A 39 -2.46 0.65 -18.24
CA ARG A 39 -2.31 -0.80 -18.11
C ARG A 39 -1.79 -1.15 -16.70
N ILE A 40 -2.61 -1.82 -15.92
CA ILE A 40 -2.36 -2.14 -14.50
C ILE A 40 -2.28 -3.67 -14.30
N SER A 41 -1.46 -4.08 -13.36
CA SER A 41 -1.47 -5.40 -12.77
C SER A 41 -1.44 -5.26 -11.25
N LEU A 42 -2.56 -5.59 -10.60
CA LEU A 42 -2.73 -5.57 -9.15
C LEU A 42 -2.59 -6.99 -8.59
N LEU A 43 -1.81 -7.14 -7.54
CA LEU A 43 -1.78 -8.32 -6.68
C LEU A 43 -2.29 -7.95 -5.29
N ILE A 44 -3.34 -8.61 -4.83
CA ILE A 44 -3.81 -8.55 -3.45
C ILE A 44 -3.40 -9.84 -2.75
N ILE A 45 -2.77 -9.73 -1.58
CA ILE A 45 -2.37 -10.89 -0.76
C ILE A 45 -3.07 -10.81 0.59
N GLY A 46 -3.84 -11.84 0.92
CA GLY A 46 -4.49 -11.93 2.21
C GLY A 46 -5.62 -12.94 2.27
N GLU A 47 -6.19 -13.08 3.45
CA GLU A 47 -7.36 -13.89 3.76
C GLU A 47 -8.33 -13.10 4.63
N GLY A 48 -9.60 -13.50 4.62
CA GLY A 48 -10.66 -12.89 5.42
C GLY A 48 -12.03 -12.98 4.79
N ASN A 49 -13.02 -12.53 5.55
CA ASN A 49 -14.44 -12.71 5.22
C ASN A 49 -14.86 -12.02 3.91
N ASN A 50 -14.14 -10.99 3.50
CA ASN A 50 -14.45 -10.25 2.27
C ASN A 50 -13.92 -10.92 0.99
N LYS A 51 -13.28 -12.11 1.08
CA LYS A 51 -12.71 -12.80 -0.09
C LYS A 51 -13.77 -13.06 -1.17
N LYS A 52 -14.97 -13.47 -0.76
CA LYS A 52 -16.09 -13.75 -1.67
C LYS A 52 -16.51 -12.49 -2.43
N ILE A 53 -16.81 -11.39 -1.73
CA ILE A 53 -17.27 -10.15 -2.34
C ILE A 53 -16.19 -9.50 -3.23
N ILE A 54 -14.90 -9.65 -2.88
CA ILE A 54 -13.77 -9.22 -3.70
C ILE A 54 -13.74 -9.99 -5.02
N ASN A 55 -13.88 -11.33 -5.01
CA ASN A 55 -13.91 -12.14 -6.21
C ASN A 55 -15.12 -11.83 -7.09
N GLU A 56 -16.29 -11.66 -6.50
CA GLU A 56 -17.51 -11.25 -7.23
C GLU A 56 -17.31 -9.89 -7.91
N PHE A 57 -16.71 -8.91 -7.22
CA PHE A 57 -16.44 -7.61 -7.82
C PHE A 57 -15.43 -7.72 -8.99
N ILE A 58 -14.39 -8.54 -8.85
CA ILE A 58 -13.39 -8.78 -9.90
C ILE A 58 -14.10 -9.35 -11.15
N SER A 59 -14.94 -10.37 -10.98
CA SER A 59 -15.65 -11.01 -12.07
C SER A 59 -16.68 -10.07 -12.72
N ASN A 60 -17.54 -9.44 -11.93
CA ASN A 60 -18.60 -8.57 -12.43
C ASN A 60 -18.06 -7.33 -13.20
N ASN A 61 -16.79 -6.97 -12.98
CA ASN A 61 -16.15 -5.81 -13.63
C ASN A 61 -15.07 -6.20 -14.66
N ASN A 62 -14.97 -7.49 -15.02
CA ASN A 62 -13.97 -8.01 -15.98
C ASN A 62 -12.54 -7.57 -15.58
N LEU A 63 -12.16 -7.81 -14.32
CA LEU A 63 -10.86 -7.41 -13.76
C LEU A 63 -9.84 -8.56 -13.72
N GLU A 64 -10.19 -9.79 -14.07
CA GLU A 64 -9.37 -11.01 -13.93
C GLU A 64 -8.01 -10.89 -14.62
N LYS A 65 -7.96 -10.18 -15.74
CA LYS A 65 -6.70 -9.93 -16.46
C LYS A 65 -5.81 -8.91 -15.76
N SER A 66 -6.37 -8.06 -14.89
CA SER A 66 -5.68 -6.94 -14.23
C SER A 66 -5.46 -7.17 -12.75
N VAL A 67 -6.26 -8.01 -12.10
CA VAL A 67 -6.23 -8.24 -10.64
C VAL A 67 -6.04 -9.72 -10.37
N LYS A 68 -5.11 -10.02 -9.49
CA LYS A 68 -4.89 -11.37 -8.94
C LYS A 68 -5.06 -11.32 -7.43
N LEU A 69 -5.85 -12.24 -6.92
CA LEU A 69 -5.98 -12.49 -5.48
C LEU A 69 -5.11 -13.70 -5.13
N LYS A 70 -4.30 -13.56 -4.08
CA LYS A 70 -3.47 -14.63 -3.52
C LYS A 70 -3.78 -14.79 -2.05
N ASP A 71 -3.87 -16.03 -1.60
CA ASP A 71 -4.05 -16.34 -0.19
C ASP A 71 -2.88 -15.85 0.65
N TYR A 72 -3.10 -15.79 1.95
CA TYR A 72 -2.09 -15.41 2.94
C TYR A 72 -0.76 -16.13 2.71
N THR A 73 0.31 -15.45 2.96
CA THR A 73 1.66 -16.01 2.99
C THR A 73 2.44 -15.42 4.16
N LYS A 74 3.20 -16.27 4.85
CA LYS A 74 4.10 -15.83 5.94
C LYS A 74 5.17 -14.84 5.47
N ASN A 75 5.57 -14.92 4.20
CA ASN A 75 6.59 -14.04 3.64
C ASN A 75 6.08 -13.32 2.38
N PRO A 76 5.50 -12.11 2.50
CA PRO A 76 5.04 -11.32 1.36
C PRO A 76 6.17 -10.56 0.64
N PHE A 77 7.35 -10.47 1.23
CA PHE A 77 8.45 -9.62 0.73
C PHE A 77 8.89 -9.90 -0.71
N PRO A 78 8.99 -11.17 -1.18
CA PRO A 78 9.32 -11.45 -2.57
C PRO A 78 8.31 -10.90 -3.58
N TYR A 79 7.04 -10.76 -3.16
CA TYR A 79 5.95 -10.20 -3.98
C TYR A 79 6.00 -8.68 -3.94
N ILE A 80 6.17 -8.07 -2.76
CA ILE A 80 6.32 -6.62 -2.59
C ILE A 80 7.52 -6.14 -3.41
N LYS A 81 8.65 -6.84 -3.41
CA LYS A 81 9.84 -6.50 -4.21
C LYS A 81 9.58 -6.41 -5.71
N GLN A 82 8.63 -7.16 -6.25
CA GLN A 82 8.29 -7.14 -7.68
C GLN A 82 7.36 -5.99 -8.08
N ALA A 83 6.68 -5.35 -7.12
CA ALA A 83 5.78 -4.25 -7.38
C ALA A 83 6.52 -2.92 -7.62
N ASP A 84 5.85 -1.99 -8.28
CA ASP A 84 6.29 -0.60 -8.44
C ASP A 84 5.76 0.27 -7.30
N VAL A 85 4.55 0.00 -6.83
CA VAL A 85 3.85 0.75 -5.78
C VAL A 85 3.07 -0.18 -4.85
N PHE A 86 3.14 0.13 -3.56
CA PHE A 86 2.32 -0.48 -2.51
C PHE A 86 1.15 0.44 -2.19
N ILE A 87 -0.06 -0.12 -2.08
CA ILE A 87 -1.26 0.66 -1.74
C ILE A 87 -1.92 0.10 -0.48
N LEU A 88 -2.21 0.99 0.47
CA LEU A 88 -2.99 0.71 1.68
C LEU A 88 -4.28 1.54 1.64
N THR A 89 -5.43 0.86 1.76
CA THR A 89 -6.77 1.49 1.65
C THR A 89 -7.56 1.49 2.95
N SER A 90 -6.92 1.19 4.06
CA SER A 90 -7.57 0.98 5.35
C SER A 90 -8.42 2.17 5.81
N LYS A 91 -9.53 1.86 6.45
CA LYS A 91 -10.41 2.88 7.09
C LYS A 91 -9.78 3.45 8.36
N PHE A 92 -9.05 2.62 9.08
CA PHE A 92 -8.30 2.98 10.28
C PHE A 92 -7.14 2.01 10.49
N GLU A 93 -6.06 2.49 11.09
CA GLU A 93 -4.87 1.74 11.46
C GLU A 93 -4.36 2.19 12.84
N GLY A 94 -3.55 1.35 13.47
CA GLY A 94 -2.59 1.82 14.48
C GLY A 94 -1.27 2.14 13.79
N LEU A 95 -0.26 1.28 13.97
CA LEU A 95 0.99 1.34 13.21
C LEU A 95 0.96 0.25 12.13
N PRO A 96 0.71 0.59 10.84
CA PRO A 96 0.64 -0.41 9.77
C PRO A 96 2.05 -0.90 9.38
N ASN A 97 2.53 -1.96 10.03
CA ASN A 97 3.85 -2.54 9.77
C ASN A 97 4.09 -2.82 8.29
N VAL A 98 3.07 -3.28 7.57
CA VAL A 98 3.18 -3.56 6.13
C VAL A 98 3.54 -2.33 5.30
N LEU A 99 3.20 -1.12 5.76
CA LEU A 99 3.58 0.13 5.12
C LEU A 99 5.08 0.40 5.34
N LEU A 100 5.57 0.18 6.57
CA LEU A 100 7.00 0.29 6.90
C LEU A 100 7.82 -0.75 6.12
N GLU A 101 7.33 -1.99 6.02
CA GLU A 101 7.93 -3.07 5.23
C GLU A 101 8.05 -2.69 3.75
N ALA A 102 6.99 -2.11 3.16
CA ALA A 102 7.01 -1.66 1.78
C ALA A 102 8.06 -0.56 1.56
N ILE A 103 8.16 0.43 2.47
CA ILE A 103 9.17 1.50 2.43
C ILE A 103 10.58 0.92 2.56
N ALA A 104 10.80 -0.01 3.49
CA ALA A 104 12.08 -0.69 3.68
C ALA A 104 12.51 -1.49 2.42
N LEU A 105 11.54 -2.06 1.71
CA LEU A 105 11.76 -2.70 0.42
C LEU A 105 11.85 -1.71 -0.76
N LYS A 106 11.99 -0.43 -0.48
CA LYS A 106 12.14 0.67 -1.44
C LYS A 106 10.96 0.82 -2.40
N LYS A 107 9.75 0.46 -1.94
CA LYS A 107 8.53 0.65 -2.74
C LYS A 107 7.92 2.01 -2.45
N PHE A 108 7.47 2.67 -3.51
CA PHE A 108 6.65 3.85 -3.34
C PHE A 108 5.32 3.46 -2.69
N VAL A 109 4.80 4.30 -1.81
CA VAL A 109 3.57 4.01 -1.08
C VAL A 109 2.50 5.06 -1.35
N ILE A 110 1.27 4.57 -1.52
CA ILE A 110 0.04 5.37 -1.54
C ILE A 110 -0.85 4.83 -0.43
N SER A 111 -1.29 5.66 0.47
CA SER A 111 -2.10 5.22 1.61
C SER A 111 -3.29 6.13 1.83
N THR A 112 -4.34 5.58 2.45
CA THR A 112 -5.38 6.40 3.04
C THR A 112 -4.80 7.33 4.10
N ASP A 113 -5.32 8.53 4.17
CA ASP A 113 -5.15 9.45 5.29
C ASP A 113 -6.17 9.11 6.38
N CYS A 114 -6.03 7.91 6.95
CA CYS A 114 -6.90 7.45 8.02
C CYS A 114 -6.34 7.88 9.40
N PRO A 115 -7.19 7.91 10.44
CA PRO A 115 -6.71 8.20 11.80
C PRO A 115 -5.56 7.29 12.18
N THR A 116 -4.49 7.88 12.69
CA THR A 116 -3.24 7.27 13.15
C THR A 116 -2.42 6.53 12.07
N GLY A 117 -1.14 6.39 12.28
CA GLY A 117 -0.20 5.58 11.51
C GLY A 117 0.19 6.10 10.13
N PRO A 118 -0.62 5.96 9.07
CA PRO A 118 -0.17 6.29 7.71
C PRO A 118 0.29 7.74 7.52
N ASN A 119 -0.42 8.71 8.09
CA ASN A 119 -0.04 10.13 8.01
C ASN A 119 1.30 10.39 8.68
N GLU A 120 1.51 9.82 9.88
CA GLU A 120 2.76 9.92 10.64
C GLU A 120 3.94 9.26 9.89
N ILE A 121 3.74 8.03 9.37
CA ILE A 121 4.77 7.30 8.62
C ILE A 121 5.19 8.08 7.36
N LEU A 122 4.22 8.69 6.68
CA LEU A 122 4.45 9.44 5.45
C LEU A 122 4.74 10.93 5.66
N ASP A 123 4.80 11.38 6.92
CA ASP A 123 5.05 12.77 7.32
C ASP A 123 4.20 13.76 6.52
N GLY A 124 2.88 13.65 6.67
CA GLY A 124 1.93 14.50 5.96
C GLY A 124 2.01 14.38 4.43
N GLY A 125 2.47 13.23 3.92
CA GLY A 125 2.62 13.00 2.48
C GLY A 125 3.98 13.39 1.90
N LYS A 126 4.97 13.82 2.71
CA LYS A 126 6.34 14.04 2.22
C LYS A 126 7.00 12.73 1.77
N GLY A 127 6.70 11.61 2.44
CA GLY A 127 7.25 10.28 2.16
C GLY A 127 6.46 9.42 1.17
N GLY A 128 5.28 9.87 0.74
CA GLY A 128 4.39 9.10 -0.14
C GLY A 128 3.24 9.95 -0.66
N LEU A 129 2.14 9.31 -1.03
CA LEU A 129 0.89 10.00 -1.36
C LEU A 129 -0.21 9.55 -0.40
N LEU A 130 -0.97 10.52 0.09
CA LEU A 130 -2.14 10.30 0.92
C LEU A 130 -3.41 10.60 0.13
N PHE A 131 -4.48 9.85 0.40
CA PHE A 131 -5.80 10.05 -0.16
C PHE A 131 -6.89 9.84 0.90
N LYS A 132 -8.05 10.48 0.72
CA LYS A 132 -9.15 10.42 1.68
C LYS A 132 -9.74 9.00 1.78
N VAL A 133 -9.99 8.53 3.01
CA VAL A 133 -10.62 7.23 3.30
C VAL A 133 -11.88 7.03 2.44
N GLY A 134 -12.00 5.84 1.81
CA GLY A 134 -13.13 5.47 0.98
C GLY A 134 -13.21 6.18 -0.38
N ASN A 135 -12.36 7.17 -0.65
CA ASN A 135 -12.39 7.95 -1.89
C ASN A 135 -11.59 7.27 -3.01
N PHE A 136 -12.22 6.34 -3.72
CA PHE A 136 -11.60 5.61 -4.82
C PHE A 136 -11.22 6.50 -6.02
N LEU A 137 -11.94 7.62 -6.24
CA LEU A 137 -11.60 8.57 -7.30
C LEU A 137 -10.31 9.32 -6.99
N ASP A 138 -10.13 9.74 -5.73
CA ASP A 138 -8.88 10.36 -5.29
C ASP A 138 -7.71 9.36 -5.37
N LEU A 139 -7.90 8.12 -4.94
CA LEU A 139 -6.90 7.05 -5.11
C LEU A 139 -6.54 6.88 -6.60
N GLY A 140 -7.53 6.89 -7.49
CA GLY A 140 -7.31 6.82 -8.94
C GLY A 140 -6.42 7.97 -9.44
N LYS A 141 -6.66 9.20 -8.97
CA LYS A 141 -5.81 10.37 -9.28
C LYS A 141 -4.38 10.18 -8.75
N LYS A 142 -4.20 9.63 -7.52
CA LYS A 142 -2.86 9.36 -6.96
C LYS A 142 -2.08 8.29 -7.74
N ILE A 143 -2.77 7.25 -8.23
CA ILE A 143 -2.17 6.23 -9.10
C ILE A 143 -1.71 6.85 -10.43
N GLN A 144 -2.54 7.68 -11.06
CA GLN A 144 -2.17 8.40 -12.28
C GLN A 144 -1.00 9.36 -12.03
N PHE A 145 -1.03 10.10 -10.92
CA PHE A 145 0.05 11.00 -10.54
C PHE A 145 1.37 10.24 -10.38
N PHE A 146 1.39 9.11 -9.67
CA PHE A 146 2.56 8.26 -9.54
C PHE A 146 3.14 7.85 -10.90
N LYS A 147 2.27 7.39 -11.81
CA LYS A 147 2.69 6.96 -13.15
C LYS A 147 3.35 8.10 -13.93
N ASN A 148 2.81 9.31 -13.83
CA ASN A 148 3.26 10.47 -14.61
C ASN A 148 4.42 11.24 -13.97
N ASN A 149 4.62 11.10 -12.65
CA ASN A 149 5.59 11.88 -11.88
C ASN A 149 6.63 11.00 -11.17
N TYR A 150 7.15 9.98 -11.87
CA TYR A 150 8.04 8.98 -11.29
C TYR A 150 9.27 9.57 -10.57
N LYS A 151 9.92 10.61 -11.16
CA LYS A 151 11.09 11.27 -10.56
C LYS A 151 10.77 11.90 -9.20
N LEU A 152 9.63 12.60 -9.10
CA LEU A 152 9.17 13.20 -7.85
C LEU A 152 8.83 12.13 -6.81
N CYS A 153 8.12 11.10 -7.22
CA CYS A 153 7.76 9.97 -6.36
C CYS A 153 9.01 9.23 -5.83
N LYS A 154 10.07 9.12 -6.65
CA LYS A 154 11.35 8.56 -6.21
C LYS A 154 12.00 9.41 -5.11
N LYS A 155 11.94 10.75 -5.19
CA LYS A 155 12.42 11.65 -4.12
C LYS A 155 11.62 11.46 -2.82
N LYS A 156 10.28 11.41 -2.91
CA LYS A 156 9.41 11.15 -1.76
C LYS A 156 9.72 9.78 -1.12
N ASN A 157 9.88 8.74 -1.92
CA ASN A 157 10.23 7.41 -1.43
C ASN A 157 11.59 7.40 -0.69
N TYR A 158 12.59 8.10 -1.23
CA TYR A 158 13.88 8.25 -0.57
C TYR A 158 13.75 8.97 0.77
N TYR A 159 12.91 10.01 0.85
CA TYR A 159 12.59 10.68 2.10
C TYR A 159 11.99 9.70 3.12
N ALA A 160 10.96 8.91 2.74
CA ALA A 160 10.35 7.93 3.62
C ALA A 160 11.38 6.91 4.16
N GLN A 161 12.26 6.39 3.29
CA GLN A 161 13.32 5.47 3.69
C GLN A 161 14.23 6.06 4.78
N LYS A 162 14.59 7.33 4.66
CA LYS A 162 15.40 8.02 5.68
C LYS A 162 14.68 8.17 7.02
N GLN A 163 13.34 8.15 7.05
CA GLN A 163 12.57 8.27 8.30
C GLN A 163 12.34 6.93 9.01
N LEU A 164 12.70 5.80 8.39
CA LEU A 164 12.46 4.46 8.97
C LEU A 164 13.13 4.26 10.34
N PHE A 165 14.25 4.95 10.61
CA PHE A 165 14.92 4.85 11.91
C PHE A 165 14.02 5.24 13.09
N LYS A 166 12.98 6.05 12.86
CA LYS A 166 12.00 6.43 13.89
C LYS A 166 11.16 5.25 14.38
N TYR A 167 11.08 4.20 13.58
CA TYR A 167 10.27 3.01 13.82
C TYR A 167 11.12 1.78 14.17
N ASP A 168 12.43 1.97 14.36
CA ASP A 168 13.31 0.92 14.83
C ASP A 168 13.07 0.69 16.34
N SER A 169 12.80 -0.58 16.70
CA SER A 169 12.51 -0.97 18.09
C SER A 169 13.66 -0.66 19.04
N SER A 170 14.90 -0.86 18.62
CA SER A 170 16.09 -0.54 19.42
C SER A 170 16.23 0.95 19.73
N ASN A 171 15.96 1.81 18.75
CA ASN A 171 15.95 3.26 18.93
C ASN A 171 14.83 3.72 19.86
N ASN A 172 13.66 3.11 19.77
CA ASN A 172 12.51 3.44 20.61
C ASN A 172 12.72 2.99 22.06
N LEU A 173 13.24 1.78 22.30
CA LEU A 173 13.60 1.29 23.64
C LEU A 173 14.64 2.18 24.30
N ASN A 174 15.68 2.61 23.61
CA ASN A 174 16.70 3.51 24.14
C ASN A 174 16.12 4.89 24.53
N LYS A 175 15.16 5.42 23.78
CA LYS A 175 14.45 6.65 24.14
C LYS A 175 13.59 6.46 25.39
N TYR A 176 12.85 5.36 25.46
CA TYR A 176 12.07 5.02 26.66
C TYR A 176 12.96 4.88 27.89
N TYR A 177 14.08 4.18 27.77
CA TYR A 177 15.03 4.01 28.86
C TYR A 177 15.58 5.34 29.38
N LYS A 178 16.01 6.22 28.48
CA LYS A 178 16.48 7.57 28.85
C LYS A 178 15.40 8.38 29.57
N ASN A 179 14.17 8.37 29.05
CA ASN A 179 13.07 9.13 29.64
C ASN A 179 12.60 8.59 31.00
N ILE A 180 12.88 7.31 31.31
CA ILE A 180 12.50 6.69 32.59
C ILE A 180 13.62 6.83 33.63
N VAL A 181 14.88 6.81 33.20
CA VAL A 181 16.05 6.81 34.11
C VAL A 181 16.54 8.23 34.39
N GLU A 182 16.18 9.23 33.60
CA GLU A 182 16.51 10.65 33.81
C GLU A 182 15.44 11.40 34.65
N PHE A 183 14.49 10.66 35.27
CA PHE A 183 13.63 11.12 36.36
C PHE A 183 14.15 10.59 37.68
#